data_04a84db8f0ab5d5e05bdfcdf41d9f146
#
_entry.id   04a84db8f0ab5d5e05bdfcdf41d9f146
#
_cell.length_a   1.000
_cell.length_b   1.000
_cell.length_c   1.000
_cell.angle_alpha   90.00
_cell.angle_beta   90.00
_cell.angle_gamma   90.00
#
_symmetry.space_group_name_H-M   'P 1'
#
loop_
_entity.id
_entity.type
_entity.pdbx_description
1 polymer ?
#
loop_
_entity_poly.entity_id
_entity_poly.type
_entity_poly.pdbx_seq_one_letter_code
_entity_poly.pdbx_strand_id
1 'polypeptide(L)'
;MKMLEHYLYKYFSYTTFKEKQQEIIEEVMTKRNVFAMLATGSGKSLCYQLPALINEGLTIVISPLLALMENQVQELKQKGIKRTAAYNSFLSFKEKKYILSNLSSYKILYISPESIQQHDVLYQLAKQNISLFAVDEAHCISQWGHEFRTDYLKLSNIRDVLGAPPCLALTASAAPEVQNDILQQLQLKDPVIFCDSIDRRNISIEVVPASNEEEKKKVLIDFLNVLPMPGMVYVSSRKKAEKLSIMIKEETALTAFSYHGGMTQEDRNLIQQQFLEGETNVICCTNAFGMGINKPDIRFVLHYNYPKDLESYIQEIGRAGRDGFPSTAILLRSNEDKIFPRRLIENEFPAENQINEASIEIEKNAQQKCSEQFLMERCGFEETHARFFTHYWNEWHNHSHKLNEVKEYILKIIDKRKGWKFTKLKQMEEWIWNDDTCRRKRLLEYFGEKQLTKPEQCCGICGADPLKKERHIKKPSKNMTWKDRLASLFHQCS
;
A
#
# COMPACT_ATOMS: atom_id res chain seq x y z
N MET A 1 -23.11 -22.63 -2.85
CA MET A 1 -23.33 -21.30 -3.47
C MET A 1 -24.29 -20.44 -2.64
N LYS A 2 -25.55 -20.74 -2.49
CA LYS A 2 -26.51 -19.93 -1.71
C LYS A 2 -26.09 -19.59 -0.26
N MET A 3 -25.24 -20.41 0.36
CA MET A 3 -24.82 -20.21 1.76
C MET A 3 -23.81 -19.03 1.91
N LEU A 4 -22.82 -18.90 1.03
CA LEU A 4 -21.85 -17.78 1.08
C LEU A 4 -22.49 -16.44 0.75
N GLU A 5 -23.39 -16.40 -0.24
CA GLU A 5 -24.17 -15.19 -0.58
C GLU A 5 -25.05 -14.73 0.60
N HIS A 6 -25.65 -15.69 1.35
CA HIS A 6 -26.39 -15.38 2.57
C HIS A 6 -25.51 -14.69 3.62
N TYR A 7 -24.31 -15.21 3.89
CA TYR A 7 -23.39 -14.59 4.84
C TYR A 7 -22.84 -13.26 4.33
N LEU A 8 -22.58 -13.14 3.02
CA LEU A 8 -22.18 -11.89 2.40
C LEU A 8 -23.22 -10.79 2.64
N TYR A 9 -24.48 -11.10 2.39
CA TYR A 9 -25.58 -10.16 2.64
C TYR A 9 -25.74 -9.85 4.14
N LYS A 10 -25.70 -10.89 4.98
CA LYS A 10 -25.86 -10.76 6.44
C LYS A 10 -24.84 -9.83 7.09
N TYR A 11 -23.55 -9.96 6.71
CA TYR A 11 -22.47 -9.23 7.37
C TYR A 11 -22.07 -7.95 6.66
N PHE A 12 -22.22 -7.88 5.35
CA PHE A 12 -21.70 -6.77 4.54
C PHE A 12 -22.78 -6.04 3.73
N SER A 13 -24.03 -6.54 3.71
CA SER A 13 -25.14 -6.03 2.89
C SER A 13 -24.84 -6.04 1.38
N TYR A 14 -23.93 -6.88 0.93
CA TYR A 14 -23.64 -7.08 -0.48
C TYR A 14 -24.46 -8.24 -1.03
N THR A 15 -25.00 -8.09 -2.22
CA THR A 15 -25.84 -9.10 -2.88
C THR A 15 -25.03 -10.06 -3.77
N THR A 16 -23.87 -9.63 -4.22
CA THR A 16 -23.01 -10.40 -5.15
C THR A 16 -21.55 -10.21 -4.81
N PHE A 17 -20.75 -11.23 -5.06
CA PHE A 17 -19.30 -11.16 -5.02
C PHE A 17 -18.78 -10.41 -6.27
N LYS A 18 -17.63 -9.75 -6.12
CA LYS A 18 -16.86 -9.23 -7.25
C LYS A 18 -15.93 -10.30 -7.79
N GLU A 19 -15.81 -10.40 -9.12
CA GLU A 19 -14.82 -11.22 -9.82
C GLU A 19 -14.44 -12.53 -9.09
N LYS A 20 -13.18 -12.69 -8.72
CA LYS A 20 -12.60 -13.89 -8.09
C LYS A 20 -12.85 -14.04 -6.58
N GLN A 21 -13.55 -13.10 -5.94
CA GLN A 21 -13.74 -13.11 -4.48
C GLN A 21 -14.38 -14.41 -3.97
N GLN A 22 -15.40 -14.89 -4.65
CA GLN A 22 -16.11 -16.10 -4.23
C GLN A 22 -15.20 -17.33 -4.30
N GLU A 23 -14.50 -17.52 -5.43
CA GLU A 23 -13.59 -18.64 -5.65
C GLU A 23 -12.47 -18.63 -4.60
N ILE A 24 -11.87 -17.47 -4.31
CA ILE A 24 -10.84 -17.31 -3.27
C ILE A 24 -11.39 -17.70 -1.89
N ILE A 25 -12.58 -17.22 -1.55
CA ILE A 25 -13.22 -17.51 -0.26
C ILE A 25 -13.51 -19.02 -0.14
N GLU A 26 -14.00 -19.65 -1.18
CA GLU A 26 -14.26 -21.10 -1.21
C GLU A 26 -12.97 -21.90 -0.95
N GLU A 27 -11.87 -21.54 -1.59
CA GLU A 27 -10.56 -22.20 -1.37
C GLU A 27 -10.02 -21.97 0.06
N VAL A 28 -10.16 -20.75 0.59
CA VAL A 28 -9.80 -20.45 1.98
C VAL A 28 -10.65 -21.26 2.97
N MET A 29 -11.95 -21.42 2.70
CA MET A 29 -12.87 -22.18 3.55
C MET A 29 -12.53 -23.69 3.55
N THR A 30 -11.94 -24.21 2.48
CA THR A 30 -11.43 -25.60 2.41
C THR A 30 -10.05 -25.78 3.04
N LYS A 31 -9.53 -24.74 3.71
CA LYS A 31 -8.22 -24.71 4.40
C LYS A 31 -7.01 -24.87 3.47
N ARG A 32 -7.13 -24.48 2.21
CA ARG A 32 -6.00 -24.45 1.27
C ARG A 32 -5.18 -23.17 1.44
N ASN A 33 -3.90 -23.25 1.11
CA ASN A 33 -3.08 -22.06 0.94
C ASN A 33 -3.47 -21.34 -0.37
N VAL A 34 -3.62 -20.02 -0.31
CA VAL A 34 -4.05 -19.24 -1.46
C VAL A 34 -3.12 -18.05 -1.64
N PHE A 35 -2.68 -17.82 -2.87
CA PHE A 35 -2.10 -16.55 -3.30
C PHE A 35 -3.10 -15.86 -4.21
N ALA A 36 -3.41 -14.60 -3.92
CA ALA A 36 -4.33 -13.83 -4.76
C ALA A 36 -3.79 -12.44 -5.06
N MET A 37 -3.58 -12.18 -6.36
CA MET A 37 -3.31 -10.84 -6.89
C MET A 37 -4.61 -10.27 -7.45
N LEU A 38 -5.14 -9.26 -6.79
CA LEU A 38 -6.40 -8.61 -7.14
C LEU A 38 -6.18 -7.11 -7.27
N ALA A 39 -6.71 -6.49 -8.31
CA ALA A 39 -6.56 -5.06 -8.56
C ALA A 39 -6.94 -4.20 -7.34
N THR A 40 -6.35 -3.02 -7.22
CA THR A 40 -6.73 -2.05 -6.17
C THR A 40 -8.22 -1.68 -6.32
N GLY A 41 -8.98 -1.76 -5.22
CA GLY A 41 -10.44 -1.49 -5.21
C GLY A 41 -11.32 -2.71 -5.51
N SER A 42 -10.76 -3.88 -5.77
CA SER A 42 -11.51 -5.14 -5.94
C SER A 42 -12.17 -5.66 -4.64
N GLY A 43 -11.84 -5.08 -3.49
CA GLY A 43 -12.39 -5.52 -2.19
C GLY A 43 -11.65 -6.74 -1.62
N LYS A 44 -10.33 -6.80 -1.75
CA LYS A 44 -9.44 -7.87 -1.22
C LYS A 44 -9.73 -8.26 0.22
N SER A 45 -10.04 -7.28 1.08
CA SER A 45 -10.29 -7.52 2.51
C SER A 45 -11.44 -8.50 2.76
N LEU A 46 -12.43 -8.54 1.88
CA LEU A 46 -13.56 -9.49 1.99
C LEU A 46 -13.09 -10.96 1.95
N CYS A 47 -12.01 -11.25 1.21
CA CYS A 47 -11.49 -12.60 1.05
C CYS A 47 -10.98 -13.23 2.36
N TYR A 48 -10.62 -12.42 3.36
CA TYR A 48 -10.32 -12.93 4.71
C TYR A 48 -11.37 -12.56 5.75
N GLN A 49 -12.09 -11.44 5.58
CA GLN A 49 -13.10 -11.00 6.54
C GLN A 49 -14.30 -11.94 6.59
N LEU A 50 -14.83 -12.35 5.43
CA LEU A 50 -15.99 -13.24 5.39
C LEU A 50 -15.66 -14.65 5.95
N PRO A 51 -14.57 -15.32 5.54
CA PRO A 51 -14.15 -16.57 6.18
C PRO A 51 -13.95 -16.46 7.69
N ALA A 52 -13.36 -15.36 8.18
CA ALA A 52 -13.15 -15.14 9.60
C ALA A 52 -14.45 -15.11 10.41
N LEU A 53 -15.52 -14.58 9.83
CA LEU A 53 -16.83 -14.48 10.49
C LEU A 53 -17.59 -15.82 10.48
N ILE A 54 -17.35 -16.64 9.47
CA ILE A 54 -18.00 -17.96 9.32
C ILE A 54 -17.29 -19.03 10.13
N ASN A 55 -15.95 -19.10 10.03
CA ASN A 55 -15.14 -20.13 10.65
C ASN A 55 -15.02 -19.94 12.17
N GLU A 56 -14.84 -21.07 12.88
CA GLU A 56 -14.42 -21.02 14.27
C GLU A 56 -12.92 -20.71 14.38
N GLY A 57 -12.54 -19.99 15.44
CA GLY A 57 -11.17 -19.59 15.69
C GLY A 57 -10.88 -18.13 15.35
N LEU A 58 -9.61 -17.78 15.45
CA LEU A 58 -9.07 -16.43 15.24
C LEU A 58 -8.43 -16.35 13.86
N THR A 59 -8.79 -15.36 13.08
CA THR A 59 -8.06 -14.98 11.85
C THR A 59 -7.06 -13.90 12.20
N ILE A 60 -5.77 -14.15 11.92
CA ILE A 60 -4.69 -13.17 12.02
C ILE A 60 -4.52 -12.52 10.66
N VAL A 61 -4.50 -11.18 10.62
CA VAL A 61 -4.25 -10.40 9.40
C VAL A 61 -2.98 -9.58 9.60
N ILE A 62 -1.92 -9.97 8.90
CA ILE A 62 -0.67 -9.20 8.86
C ILE A 62 -0.85 -8.04 7.90
N SER A 63 -0.63 -6.81 8.40
CA SER A 63 -0.71 -5.61 7.58
C SER A 63 0.46 -4.67 7.89
N PRO A 64 1.08 -4.05 6.86
CA PRO A 64 2.26 -3.21 7.06
C PRO A 64 1.93 -1.80 7.58
N LEU A 65 0.66 -1.42 7.63
CA LEU A 65 0.23 -0.05 7.85
C LEU A 65 -0.73 0.07 9.03
N LEU A 66 -0.28 0.79 10.05
CA LEU A 66 -1.05 1.00 11.28
C LEU A 66 -2.39 1.70 11.01
N ALA A 67 -2.38 2.76 10.21
CA ALA A 67 -3.60 3.49 9.86
C ALA A 67 -4.61 2.62 9.07
N LEU A 68 -4.13 1.73 8.19
CA LEU A 68 -5.00 0.81 7.47
C LEU A 68 -5.67 -0.19 8.42
N MET A 69 -4.91 -0.75 9.36
CA MET A 69 -5.46 -1.68 10.37
C MET A 69 -6.57 -1.03 11.20
N GLU A 70 -6.36 0.20 11.66
CA GLU A 70 -7.34 0.95 12.43
C GLU A 70 -8.59 1.27 11.61
N ASN A 71 -8.42 1.73 10.37
CA ASN A 71 -9.55 1.98 9.46
C ASN A 71 -10.36 0.71 9.21
N GLN A 72 -9.70 -0.44 8.95
CA GLN A 72 -10.38 -1.72 8.76
C GLN A 72 -11.19 -2.14 10.00
N VAL A 73 -10.64 -1.96 11.19
CA VAL A 73 -11.35 -2.24 12.45
C VAL A 73 -12.54 -1.31 12.63
N GLN A 74 -12.39 -0.02 12.34
CA GLN A 74 -13.48 0.95 12.43
C GLN A 74 -14.61 0.65 11.44
N GLU A 75 -14.28 0.38 10.17
CA GLU A 75 -15.27 0.00 9.15
C GLU A 75 -16.06 -1.26 9.55
N LEU A 76 -15.38 -2.27 10.11
CA LEU A 76 -16.05 -3.49 10.59
C LEU A 76 -16.95 -3.21 11.79
N LYS A 77 -16.50 -2.38 12.75
CA LYS A 77 -17.32 -1.99 13.91
C LYS A 77 -18.55 -1.19 13.51
N GLN A 78 -18.44 -0.29 12.52
CA GLN A 78 -19.58 0.45 11.97
C GLN A 78 -20.62 -0.47 11.31
N LYS A 79 -20.19 -1.59 10.74
CA LYS A 79 -21.08 -2.66 10.21
C LYS A 79 -21.61 -3.61 11.30
N GLY A 80 -21.40 -3.29 12.59
CA GLY A 80 -21.83 -4.12 13.71
C GLY A 80 -20.91 -5.30 14.05
N ILE A 81 -19.78 -5.48 13.35
CA ILE A 81 -18.82 -6.56 13.59
C ILE A 81 -17.82 -6.12 14.66
N LYS A 82 -18.20 -6.29 15.93
CA LYS A 82 -17.46 -5.79 17.11
C LYS A 82 -16.28 -6.70 17.53
N ARG A 83 -16.24 -7.97 17.10
CA ARG A 83 -15.22 -8.96 17.49
C ARG A 83 -13.94 -8.81 16.66
N THR A 84 -13.44 -7.58 16.54
CA THR A 84 -12.26 -7.22 15.76
C THR A 84 -11.36 -6.28 16.55
N ALA A 85 -10.04 -6.47 16.44
CA ALA A 85 -9.05 -5.61 17.07
C ALA A 85 -7.86 -5.36 16.13
N ALA A 86 -7.17 -4.23 16.35
CA ALA A 86 -5.86 -3.95 15.79
C ALA A 86 -4.83 -3.95 16.92
N TYR A 87 -3.73 -4.68 16.75
CA TYR A 87 -2.60 -4.69 17.69
C TYR A 87 -1.38 -4.04 17.03
N ASN A 88 -1.03 -2.88 17.51
CA ASN A 88 0.01 -2.06 16.91
C ASN A 88 0.82 -1.25 17.94
N SER A 89 1.82 -0.49 17.48
CA SER A 89 2.71 0.31 18.33
C SER A 89 2.03 1.52 18.99
N PHE A 90 0.92 2.02 18.45
CA PHE A 90 0.20 3.19 18.99
C PHE A 90 -0.62 2.87 20.23
N LEU A 91 -0.93 1.60 20.46
CA LEU A 91 -1.68 1.17 21.62
C LEU A 91 -0.87 1.37 22.92
N SER A 92 -1.54 1.87 23.96
CA SER A 92 -0.99 1.90 25.31
C SER A 92 -0.71 0.49 25.85
N PHE A 93 0.14 0.39 26.87
CA PHE A 93 0.43 -0.89 27.51
C PHE A 93 -0.84 -1.58 28.05
N LYS A 94 -1.79 -0.81 28.60
CA LYS A 94 -3.07 -1.34 29.09
C LYS A 94 -3.92 -1.95 27.97
N GLU A 95 -4.02 -1.27 26.85
CA GLU A 95 -4.78 -1.75 25.69
C GLU A 95 -4.14 -3.01 25.09
N LYS A 96 -2.81 -3.03 24.94
CA LYS A 96 -2.06 -4.21 24.50
C LYS A 96 -2.34 -5.41 25.40
N LYS A 97 -2.22 -5.23 26.71
CA LYS A 97 -2.49 -6.28 27.69
C LYS A 97 -3.95 -6.76 27.63
N TYR A 98 -4.89 -5.83 27.50
CA TYR A 98 -6.32 -6.15 27.36
C TYR A 98 -6.60 -7.01 26.14
N ILE A 99 -6.08 -6.65 24.97
CA ILE A 99 -6.26 -7.43 23.73
C ILE A 99 -5.69 -8.83 23.89
N LEU A 100 -4.45 -8.97 24.38
CA LEU A 100 -3.80 -10.27 24.55
C LEU A 100 -4.50 -11.17 25.58
N SER A 101 -5.10 -10.60 26.62
CA SER A 101 -5.87 -11.36 27.60
C SER A 101 -7.24 -11.82 27.10
N ASN A 102 -7.74 -11.24 26.03
CA ASN A 102 -9.08 -11.50 25.49
C ASN A 102 -9.08 -12.01 24.03
N LEU A 103 -7.97 -12.64 23.58
CA LEU A 103 -7.82 -13.08 22.19
C LEU A 103 -8.96 -14.00 21.73
N SER A 104 -9.45 -14.89 22.58
CA SER A 104 -10.57 -15.81 22.28
C SER A 104 -11.90 -15.10 22.00
N SER A 105 -12.04 -13.83 22.39
CA SER A 105 -13.24 -13.03 22.11
C SER A 105 -13.25 -12.44 20.71
N TYR A 106 -12.10 -12.38 20.04
CA TYR A 106 -12.00 -11.81 18.70
C TYR A 106 -12.13 -12.85 17.59
N LYS A 107 -12.64 -12.41 16.45
CA LYS A 107 -12.69 -13.18 15.18
C LYS A 107 -11.55 -12.75 14.24
N ILE A 108 -11.20 -11.47 14.28
CA ILE A 108 -10.15 -10.91 13.43
C ILE A 108 -9.21 -10.08 14.29
N LEU A 109 -7.92 -10.38 14.19
CA LEU A 109 -6.85 -9.58 14.77
C LEU A 109 -5.96 -9.06 13.65
N TYR A 110 -5.99 -7.75 13.42
CA TYR A 110 -5.00 -7.07 12.60
C TYR A 110 -3.74 -6.82 13.42
N ILE A 111 -2.58 -7.18 12.88
CA ILE A 111 -1.31 -7.03 13.59
C ILE A 111 -0.18 -6.69 12.63
N SER A 112 0.75 -5.84 13.07
CA SER A 112 1.91 -5.51 12.26
C SER A 112 2.96 -6.63 12.30
N PRO A 113 3.77 -6.80 11.23
CA PRO A 113 4.78 -7.84 11.16
C PRO A 113 5.85 -7.72 12.25
N GLU A 114 6.11 -6.52 12.75
CA GLU A 114 7.02 -6.26 13.88
C GLU A 114 6.39 -6.68 15.21
N SER A 115 5.11 -6.43 15.38
CA SER A 115 4.41 -6.72 16.64
C SER A 115 4.22 -8.22 16.87
N ILE A 116 3.93 -8.99 15.82
CA ILE A 116 3.69 -10.44 15.95
C ILE A 116 4.97 -11.21 16.34
N GLN A 117 6.16 -10.63 16.09
CA GLN A 117 7.45 -11.22 16.45
C GLN A 117 7.77 -11.11 17.95
N GLN A 118 7.07 -10.26 18.70
CA GLN A 118 7.29 -10.10 20.14
C GLN A 118 6.96 -11.43 20.85
N HIS A 119 7.89 -11.90 21.66
CA HIS A 119 7.79 -13.20 22.33
C HIS A 119 6.46 -13.40 23.06
N ASP A 120 6.04 -12.40 23.86
CA ASP A 120 4.81 -12.47 24.64
C ASP A 120 3.56 -12.53 23.74
N VAL A 121 3.58 -11.80 22.61
CA VAL A 121 2.49 -11.78 21.64
C VAL A 121 2.38 -13.14 20.97
N LEU A 122 3.50 -13.64 20.43
CA LEU A 122 3.53 -14.94 19.74
C LEU A 122 3.14 -16.10 20.68
N TYR A 123 3.62 -16.07 21.92
CA TYR A 123 3.26 -17.06 22.93
C TYR A 123 1.75 -17.08 23.25
N GLN A 124 1.09 -15.90 23.33
CA GLN A 124 -0.34 -15.84 23.57
C GLN A 124 -1.15 -16.25 22.33
N LEU A 125 -0.68 -15.92 21.14
CA LEU A 125 -1.32 -16.34 19.88
C LEU A 125 -1.20 -17.83 19.65
N ALA A 126 -0.07 -18.46 19.99
CA ALA A 126 0.15 -19.90 19.85
C ALA A 126 -0.81 -20.76 20.71
N LYS A 127 -1.45 -20.16 21.72
CA LYS A 127 -2.49 -20.83 22.54
C LYS A 127 -3.87 -20.79 21.91
N GLN A 128 -4.06 -20.00 20.83
CA GLN A 128 -5.36 -19.84 20.18
C GLN A 128 -5.54 -20.84 19.03
N ASN A 129 -6.78 -21.14 18.73
CA ASN A 129 -7.13 -21.83 17.47
C ASN A 129 -7.08 -20.81 16.33
N ILE A 130 -6.02 -20.83 15.52
CA ILE A 130 -5.86 -19.92 14.38
C ILE A 130 -6.53 -20.53 13.16
N SER A 131 -7.62 -19.91 12.70
CA SER A 131 -8.40 -20.41 11.55
C SER A 131 -7.82 -20.00 10.20
N LEU A 132 -7.12 -18.85 10.14
CA LEU A 132 -6.54 -18.30 8.93
C LEU A 132 -5.38 -17.35 9.26
N PHE A 133 -4.30 -17.45 8.50
CA PHE A 133 -3.18 -16.52 8.50
C PHE A 133 -3.20 -15.71 7.20
N ALA A 134 -3.77 -14.52 7.23
CA ALA A 134 -3.83 -13.63 6.07
C ALA A 134 -2.64 -12.68 6.06
N VAL A 135 -1.96 -12.57 4.92
CA VAL A 135 -0.86 -11.64 4.69
C VAL A 135 -1.32 -10.60 3.68
N ASP A 136 -1.70 -9.43 4.16
CA ASP A 136 -2.07 -8.31 3.29
C ASP A 136 -0.81 -7.57 2.83
N GLU A 137 -0.87 -6.98 1.64
CA GLU A 137 0.26 -6.39 0.92
C GLU A 137 1.47 -7.34 0.89
N ALA A 138 1.22 -8.60 0.51
CA ALA A 138 2.22 -9.67 0.52
C ALA A 138 3.49 -9.37 -0.29
N HIS A 139 3.44 -8.41 -1.24
CA HIS A 139 4.62 -7.93 -1.97
C HIS A 139 5.70 -7.37 -1.06
N CYS A 140 5.36 -6.95 0.18
CA CYS A 140 6.32 -6.49 1.17
C CYS A 140 7.31 -7.58 1.63
N ILE A 141 7.02 -8.86 1.41
CA ILE A 141 7.95 -9.95 1.75
C ILE A 141 9.08 -10.09 0.73
N SER A 142 8.84 -9.65 -0.49
CA SER A 142 9.79 -9.84 -1.57
C SER A 142 10.93 -8.82 -1.52
N GLN A 143 12.16 -9.29 -1.53
CA GLN A 143 13.34 -8.43 -1.68
C GLN A 143 13.33 -7.66 -3.02
N TRP A 144 12.57 -8.17 -3.98
CA TRP A 144 12.34 -7.59 -5.30
C TRP A 144 11.02 -6.81 -5.37
N GLY A 145 10.34 -6.65 -4.25
CA GLY A 145 9.15 -5.81 -4.10
C GLY A 145 9.50 -4.33 -3.93
N HIS A 146 8.62 -3.45 -4.36
CA HIS A 146 8.81 -2.00 -4.27
C HIS A 146 8.78 -1.46 -2.82
N GLU A 147 8.14 -2.21 -1.90
CA GLU A 147 8.00 -1.88 -0.47
C GLU A 147 8.54 -2.96 0.45
N PHE A 148 9.70 -3.54 0.13
CA PHE A 148 10.29 -4.61 0.93
C PHE A 148 10.47 -4.23 2.40
N ARG A 149 10.06 -5.15 3.28
CA ARG A 149 10.22 -5.06 4.74
C ARG A 149 10.81 -6.35 5.30
N THR A 150 11.96 -6.24 5.95
CA THR A 150 12.67 -7.39 6.53
C THR A 150 11.83 -8.20 7.52
N ASP A 151 10.89 -7.54 8.21
CA ASP A 151 10.01 -8.19 9.19
C ASP A 151 9.05 -9.21 8.54
N TYR A 152 8.72 -9.03 7.26
CA TYR A 152 7.90 -10.00 6.53
C TYR A 152 8.62 -11.33 6.28
N LEU A 153 9.95 -11.36 6.20
CA LEU A 153 10.72 -12.58 5.97
C LEU A 153 10.56 -13.62 7.08
N LYS A 154 10.19 -13.17 8.29
CA LYS A 154 10.00 -14.05 9.45
C LYS A 154 8.59 -14.67 9.52
N LEU A 155 7.67 -14.25 8.65
CA LEU A 155 6.26 -14.67 8.71
C LEU A 155 6.06 -16.17 8.49
N SER A 156 6.89 -16.81 7.68
CA SER A 156 6.85 -18.27 7.50
C SER A 156 7.12 -18.99 8.82
N ASN A 157 8.20 -18.66 9.51
CA ASN A 157 8.57 -19.27 10.80
C ASN A 157 7.50 -18.98 11.88
N ILE A 158 6.95 -17.77 11.89
CA ILE A 158 5.87 -17.39 12.81
C ILE A 158 4.63 -18.26 12.56
N ARG A 159 4.26 -18.44 11.29
CA ARG A 159 3.13 -19.28 10.90
C ARG A 159 3.34 -20.74 11.36
N ASP A 160 4.55 -21.28 11.27
CA ASP A 160 4.88 -22.63 11.74
C ASP A 160 4.71 -22.75 13.27
N VAL A 161 5.16 -21.75 14.04
CA VAL A 161 4.95 -21.70 15.50
C VAL A 161 3.46 -21.67 15.86
N LEU A 162 2.63 -21.05 15.01
CA LEU A 162 1.18 -20.98 15.17
C LEU A 162 0.44 -22.24 14.72
N GLY A 163 1.14 -23.34 14.40
CA GLY A 163 0.55 -24.60 13.96
C GLY A 163 0.28 -24.67 12.46
N ALA A 164 0.99 -23.87 11.67
CA ALA A 164 0.89 -23.82 10.20
C ALA A 164 -0.56 -23.67 9.68
N PRO A 165 -1.35 -22.69 10.17
CA PRO A 165 -2.70 -22.49 9.67
C PRO A 165 -2.73 -22.20 8.17
N PRO A 166 -3.87 -22.40 7.47
CA PRO A 166 -4.00 -22.02 6.07
C PRO A 166 -3.61 -20.56 5.87
N CYS A 167 -2.89 -20.27 4.78
CA CYS A 167 -2.38 -18.94 4.48
C CYS A 167 -3.10 -18.35 3.28
N LEU A 168 -3.52 -17.09 3.40
CA LEU A 168 -4.01 -16.28 2.29
C LEU A 168 -3.06 -15.09 2.09
N ALA A 169 -2.25 -15.13 1.05
CA ALA A 169 -1.37 -14.03 0.66
C ALA A 169 -2.07 -13.14 -0.37
N LEU A 170 -2.23 -11.86 -0.06
CA LEU A 170 -2.94 -10.88 -0.89
C LEU A 170 -2.02 -9.74 -1.32
N THR A 171 -2.09 -9.35 -2.58
CA THR A 171 -1.43 -8.15 -3.08
C THR A 171 -2.26 -7.48 -4.20
N ALA A 172 -1.99 -6.20 -4.47
CA ALA A 172 -2.62 -5.49 -5.57
C ALA A 172 -1.81 -5.53 -6.86
N SER A 173 -0.50 -5.64 -6.74
CA SER A 173 0.44 -5.60 -7.86
C SER A 173 1.69 -6.38 -7.51
N ALA A 174 2.03 -7.34 -8.34
CA ALA A 174 3.28 -8.09 -8.24
C ALA A 174 3.70 -8.56 -9.63
N ALA A 175 4.89 -8.16 -10.07
CA ALA A 175 5.49 -8.74 -11.27
C ALA A 175 5.73 -10.24 -11.06
N PRO A 176 5.85 -11.06 -12.12
CA PRO A 176 5.99 -12.52 -11.98
C PRO A 176 7.13 -12.96 -11.05
N GLU A 177 8.24 -12.25 -11.06
CA GLU A 177 9.38 -12.48 -10.16
C GLU A 177 9.01 -12.30 -8.70
N VAL A 178 8.22 -11.23 -8.39
CA VAL A 178 7.75 -10.92 -7.04
C VAL A 178 6.72 -11.96 -6.58
N GLN A 179 5.85 -12.43 -7.48
CA GLN A 179 4.88 -13.49 -7.17
C GLN A 179 5.59 -14.77 -6.72
N ASN A 180 6.60 -15.20 -7.48
CA ASN A 180 7.39 -16.40 -7.16
C ASN A 180 8.14 -16.25 -5.82
N ASP A 181 8.72 -15.08 -5.56
CA ASP A 181 9.42 -14.81 -4.31
C ASP A 181 8.45 -14.84 -3.11
N ILE A 182 7.25 -14.26 -3.23
CA ILE A 182 6.21 -14.34 -2.19
C ILE A 182 5.90 -15.81 -1.83
N LEU A 183 5.67 -16.66 -2.84
CA LEU A 183 5.36 -18.07 -2.64
C LEU A 183 6.49 -18.81 -1.93
N GLN A 184 7.74 -18.54 -2.30
CA GLN A 184 8.93 -19.13 -1.71
C GLN A 184 9.13 -18.66 -0.26
N GLN A 185 9.09 -17.36 -0.01
CA GLN A 185 9.34 -16.78 1.31
C GLN A 185 8.27 -17.18 2.34
N LEU A 186 7.01 -17.28 1.93
CA LEU A 186 5.92 -17.78 2.78
C LEU A 186 5.87 -19.31 2.85
N GLN A 187 6.73 -20.03 2.12
CA GLN A 187 6.78 -21.48 2.06
C GLN A 187 5.39 -22.12 1.82
N LEU A 188 4.63 -21.55 0.87
CA LEU A 188 3.30 -22.04 0.57
C LEU A 188 3.39 -23.33 -0.25
N LYS A 189 2.98 -24.43 0.37
CA LYS A 189 2.92 -25.75 -0.30
C LYS A 189 1.63 -25.83 -1.11
N ASP A 190 1.75 -26.18 -2.39
CA ASP A 190 0.64 -26.37 -3.34
C ASP A 190 -0.46 -25.28 -3.27
N PRO A 191 -0.08 -23.97 -3.35
CA PRO A 191 -1.05 -22.91 -3.23
C PRO A 191 -1.96 -22.84 -4.44
N VAL A 192 -3.23 -22.51 -4.22
CA VAL A 192 -4.12 -22.07 -5.30
C VAL A 192 -3.76 -20.63 -5.65
N ILE A 193 -3.54 -20.37 -6.94
CA ILE A 193 -3.10 -19.06 -7.43
C ILE A 193 -4.24 -18.38 -8.18
N PHE A 194 -4.63 -17.22 -7.74
CA PHE A 194 -5.57 -16.33 -8.41
C PHE A 194 -4.85 -15.04 -8.82
N CYS A 195 -4.78 -14.80 -10.11
CA CYS A 195 -4.25 -13.54 -10.65
C CYS A 195 -5.33 -12.89 -11.50
N ASP A 196 -5.89 -11.79 -10.98
CA ASP A 196 -6.75 -10.93 -11.79
C ASP A 196 -5.90 -9.93 -12.56
N SER A 197 -6.48 -9.45 -13.66
CA SER A 197 -5.84 -8.41 -14.43
C SER A 197 -5.67 -7.13 -13.60
N ILE A 198 -4.48 -6.52 -13.72
CA ILE A 198 -4.23 -5.19 -13.15
C ILE A 198 -4.87 -4.09 -13.99
N ASP A 199 -5.44 -4.44 -15.16
CA ASP A 199 -6.03 -3.46 -16.08
C ASP A 199 -7.29 -2.80 -15.53
N ARG A 200 -7.18 -1.54 -15.22
CA ARG A 200 -8.28 -0.67 -14.86
C ARG A 200 -8.79 0.05 -16.10
N ARG A 201 -9.68 -0.61 -16.85
CA ARG A 201 -10.17 -0.16 -18.18
C ARG A 201 -10.89 1.18 -18.14
N ASN A 202 -11.44 1.55 -16.99
CA ASN A 202 -12.12 2.83 -16.77
C ASN A 202 -11.16 4.00 -16.47
N ILE A 203 -9.84 3.75 -16.39
CA ILE A 203 -8.83 4.77 -16.15
C ILE A 203 -8.08 5.04 -17.46
N SER A 204 -8.20 6.22 -18.04
CA SER A 204 -7.35 6.66 -19.15
C SER A 204 -5.95 7.04 -18.66
N ILE A 205 -4.91 6.78 -19.46
CA ILE A 205 -3.51 7.04 -19.07
C ILE A 205 -2.93 8.12 -19.97
N GLU A 206 -2.46 9.22 -19.38
CA GLU A 206 -1.87 10.34 -20.08
C GLU A 206 -0.47 10.65 -19.54
N VAL A 207 0.47 10.95 -20.43
CA VAL A 207 1.80 11.45 -20.06
C VAL A 207 2.06 12.74 -20.83
N VAL A 208 2.20 13.83 -20.09
CA VAL A 208 2.29 15.18 -20.63
C VAL A 208 3.71 15.70 -20.42
N PRO A 209 4.41 16.07 -21.49
CA PRO A 209 5.72 16.71 -21.37
C PRO A 209 5.59 18.14 -20.85
N ALA A 210 6.58 18.58 -20.08
CA ALA A 210 6.78 19.95 -19.68
C ALA A 210 8.29 20.24 -19.71
N SER A 211 8.66 21.43 -20.15
CA SER A 211 10.06 21.82 -20.34
C SER A 211 10.77 22.05 -19.01
N ASN A 212 10.02 22.59 -18.02
CA ASN A 212 10.55 23.00 -16.72
C ASN A 212 9.44 23.03 -15.65
N GLU A 213 9.81 23.40 -14.43
CA GLU A 213 8.92 23.45 -13.26
C GLU A 213 7.78 24.47 -13.43
N GLU A 214 8.02 25.62 -14.08
CA GLU A 214 6.99 26.66 -14.28
C GLU A 214 5.92 26.18 -15.27
N GLU A 215 6.32 25.53 -16.35
CA GLU A 215 5.38 24.92 -17.28
C GLU A 215 4.56 23.79 -16.62
N LYS A 216 5.19 22.99 -15.77
CA LYS A 216 4.46 21.98 -14.98
C LYS A 216 3.35 22.57 -14.12
N LYS A 217 3.63 23.68 -13.44
CA LYS A 217 2.64 24.38 -12.63
C LYS A 217 1.46 24.85 -13.48
N LYS A 218 1.75 25.49 -14.62
CA LYS A 218 0.72 25.95 -15.56
C LYS A 218 -0.13 24.78 -16.05
N VAL A 219 0.50 23.71 -16.53
CA VAL A 219 -0.20 22.50 -17.01
C VAL A 219 -1.05 21.87 -15.90
N LEU A 220 -0.55 21.83 -14.65
CA LEU A 220 -1.33 21.37 -13.50
C LEU A 220 -2.61 22.20 -13.32
N ILE A 221 -2.52 23.53 -13.32
CA ILE A 221 -3.66 24.43 -13.17
C ILE A 221 -4.65 24.27 -14.33
N ASP A 222 -4.16 24.17 -15.57
CA ASP A 222 -5.00 23.95 -16.75
C ASP A 222 -5.82 22.64 -16.61
N PHE A 223 -5.20 21.55 -16.15
CA PHE A 223 -5.92 20.30 -15.87
C PHE A 223 -6.92 20.46 -14.74
N LEU A 224 -6.56 21.10 -13.63
CA LEU A 224 -7.45 21.24 -12.48
C LEU A 224 -8.71 22.06 -12.80
N ASN A 225 -8.64 22.98 -13.76
CA ASN A 225 -9.78 23.79 -14.20
C ASN A 225 -10.80 22.97 -15.03
N VAL A 226 -10.42 21.82 -15.59
CA VAL A 226 -11.28 21.05 -16.49
C VAL A 226 -11.60 19.64 -15.99
N LEU A 227 -10.75 19.06 -15.11
CA LEU A 227 -10.96 17.71 -14.61
C LEU A 227 -12.13 17.63 -13.62
N PRO A 228 -12.91 16.55 -13.66
CA PRO A 228 -13.90 16.27 -12.62
C PRO A 228 -13.21 16.06 -11.26
N MET A 229 -13.88 16.51 -10.19
CA MET A 229 -13.41 16.34 -8.81
C MET A 229 -14.11 15.15 -8.12
N PRO A 230 -13.52 14.60 -7.05
CA PRO A 230 -12.24 14.93 -6.44
C PRO A 230 -11.05 14.25 -7.11
N GLY A 231 -9.83 14.72 -6.79
CA GLY A 231 -8.61 14.13 -7.30
C GLY A 231 -7.41 14.19 -6.37
N MET A 232 -6.32 13.54 -6.80
CA MET A 232 -5.07 13.44 -6.06
C MET A 232 -3.91 13.92 -6.92
N VAL A 233 -2.96 14.65 -6.32
CA VAL A 233 -1.72 15.10 -6.95
C VAL A 233 -0.52 14.54 -6.18
N TYR A 234 0.18 13.58 -6.78
CA TYR A 234 1.39 12.98 -6.21
C TYR A 234 2.63 13.81 -6.47
N VAL A 235 3.39 14.04 -5.42
CA VAL A 235 4.64 14.81 -5.45
C VAL A 235 5.78 14.09 -4.73
N SER A 236 7.00 14.47 -5.07
CA SER A 236 8.21 13.84 -4.57
C SER A 236 8.61 14.25 -3.14
N SER A 237 8.11 15.36 -2.59
CA SER A 237 8.54 15.87 -1.28
C SER A 237 7.43 16.55 -0.50
N ARG A 238 7.59 16.56 0.84
CA ARG A 238 6.68 17.25 1.78
C ARG A 238 6.51 18.72 1.44
N LYS A 239 7.65 19.46 1.26
CA LYS A 239 7.65 20.87 0.89
C LYS A 239 6.92 21.13 -0.44
N LYS A 240 7.02 20.20 -1.41
CA LYS A 240 6.32 20.34 -2.69
C LYS A 240 4.83 20.12 -2.53
N ALA A 241 4.39 19.18 -1.67
CA ALA A 241 2.98 18.98 -1.36
C ALA A 241 2.34 20.24 -0.75
N GLU A 242 3.01 20.84 0.23
CA GLU A 242 2.57 22.08 0.88
C GLU A 242 2.48 23.23 -0.12
N LYS A 243 3.55 23.48 -0.89
CA LYS A 243 3.60 24.57 -1.89
C LYS A 243 2.51 24.44 -2.95
N LEU A 244 2.31 23.23 -3.52
CA LEU A 244 1.30 23.04 -4.55
C LEU A 244 -0.11 23.14 -3.98
N SER A 245 -0.37 22.70 -2.75
CA SER A 245 -1.69 22.86 -2.14
C SER A 245 -2.05 24.33 -1.90
N ILE A 246 -1.09 25.17 -1.54
CA ILE A 246 -1.28 26.63 -1.41
C ILE A 246 -1.54 27.25 -2.78
N MET A 247 -0.68 26.97 -3.76
CA MET A 247 -0.79 27.49 -5.13
C MET A 247 -2.17 27.15 -5.75
N ILE A 248 -2.64 25.91 -5.58
CA ILE A 248 -3.95 25.52 -6.11
C ILE A 248 -5.08 26.33 -5.47
N LYS A 249 -5.03 26.62 -4.18
CA LYS A 249 -6.01 27.46 -3.50
C LYS A 249 -5.99 28.91 -3.99
N GLU A 250 -4.80 29.43 -4.29
CA GLU A 250 -4.62 30.82 -4.73
C GLU A 250 -5.00 31.01 -6.19
N GLU A 251 -4.71 30.03 -7.06
CA GLU A 251 -4.90 30.13 -8.50
C GLU A 251 -6.22 29.54 -9.01
N THR A 252 -6.95 28.84 -8.13
CA THR A 252 -8.23 28.19 -8.50
C THR A 252 -9.30 28.39 -7.41
N ALA A 253 -10.55 28.08 -7.72
CA ALA A 253 -11.63 28.04 -6.72
C ALA A 253 -11.72 26.70 -5.96
N LEU A 254 -10.68 25.85 -6.02
CA LEU A 254 -10.69 24.51 -5.44
C LEU A 254 -10.18 24.50 -4.01
N THR A 255 -10.77 23.65 -3.18
CA THR A 255 -10.20 23.33 -1.86
C THR A 255 -9.11 22.28 -2.03
N ALA A 256 -7.88 22.62 -1.60
CA ALA A 256 -6.73 21.75 -1.71
C ALA A 256 -5.98 21.64 -0.37
N PHE A 257 -5.54 20.45 0.02
CA PHE A 257 -4.73 20.23 1.21
C PHE A 257 -3.50 19.39 0.88
N SER A 258 -2.42 19.60 1.65
CA SER A 258 -1.26 18.74 1.62
C SER A 258 -1.44 17.55 2.56
N TYR A 259 -0.86 16.38 2.20
CA TYR A 259 -0.82 15.21 3.09
C TYR A 259 0.54 14.50 2.96
N HIS A 260 1.24 14.36 4.07
CA HIS A 260 2.56 13.71 4.09
C HIS A 260 2.94 13.18 5.48
N GLY A 261 3.93 12.32 5.56
CA GLY A 261 4.36 11.68 6.80
C GLY A 261 4.97 12.60 7.87
N GLY A 262 5.22 13.90 7.56
CA GLY A 262 5.69 14.88 8.53
C GLY A 262 4.58 15.61 9.31
N MET A 263 3.31 15.33 8.99
CA MET A 263 2.16 15.90 9.70
C MET A 263 1.85 15.11 10.97
N THR A 264 1.17 15.76 11.93
CA THR A 264 0.64 15.06 13.11
C THR A 264 -0.40 14.02 12.72
N GLN A 265 -0.66 13.06 13.60
CA GLN A 265 -1.68 12.03 13.32
C GLN A 265 -3.08 12.67 13.27
N GLU A 266 -3.34 13.65 14.13
CA GLU A 266 -4.60 14.39 14.18
C GLU A 266 -4.87 15.12 12.87
N ASP A 267 -3.89 15.87 12.35
CA ASP A 267 -4.02 16.59 11.08
C ASP A 267 -4.26 15.61 9.92
N ARG A 268 -3.53 14.50 9.89
CA ARG A 268 -3.71 13.47 8.87
C ARG A 268 -5.13 12.89 8.89
N ASN A 269 -5.65 12.57 10.07
CA ASN A 269 -6.99 12.04 10.24
C ASN A 269 -8.05 13.06 9.79
N LEU A 270 -7.89 14.33 10.17
CA LEU A 270 -8.81 15.40 9.82
C LEU A 270 -8.89 15.61 8.30
N ILE A 271 -7.73 15.74 7.64
CA ILE A 271 -7.67 15.95 6.18
C ILE A 271 -8.23 14.73 5.44
N GLN A 272 -7.92 13.53 5.91
CA GLN A 272 -8.45 12.31 5.33
C GLN A 272 -9.97 12.27 5.44
N GLN A 273 -10.54 12.62 6.59
CA GLN A 273 -11.98 12.67 6.81
C GLN A 273 -12.64 13.69 5.89
N GLN A 274 -12.13 14.92 5.83
CA GLN A 274 -12.64 15.97 4.94
C GLN A 274 -12.63 15.55 3.46
N PHE A 275 -11.58 14.82 3.04
CA PHE A 275 -11.51 14.29 1.68
C PHE A 275 -12.54 13.19 1.44
N LEU A 276 -12.72 12.27 2.39
CA LEU A 276 -13.72 11.20 2.30
C LEU A 276 -15.16 11.78 2.23
N GLU A 277 -15.44 12.79 3.00
CA GLU A 277 -16.75 13.49 3.06
C GLU A 277 -16.99 14.42 1.86
N GLY A 278 -15.98 14.63 0.99
CA GLY A 278 -16.10 15.46 -0.22
C GLY A 278 -15.98 16.97 0.03
N GLU A 279 -15.48 17.38 1.19
CA GLU A 279 -15.21 18.79 1.52
C GLU A 279 -13.91 19.30 0.86
N THR A 280 -13.01 18.38 0.47
CA THR A 280 -11.76 18.66 -0.21
C THR A 280 -11.81 18.19 -1.66
N ASN A 281 -11.49 19.09 -2.60
CA ASN A 281 -11.44 18.78 -4.02
C ASN A 281 -10.14 18.06 -4.42
N VAL A 282 -8.99 18.51 -3.89
CA VAL A 282 -7.67 18.03 -4.29
C VAL A 282 -6.81 17.74 -3.06
N ILE A 283 -6.16 16.58 -3.05
CA ILE A 283 -5.09 16.28 -2.08
C ILE A 283 -3.74 16.28 -2.81
N CYS A 284 -2.83 17.18 -2.39
CA CYS A 284 -1.43 17.14 -2.78
C CYS A 284 -0.65 16.25 -1.81
N CYS A 285 -0.13 15.12 -2.25
CA CYS A 285 0.41 14.13 -1.33
C CYS A 285 1.74 13.50 -1.80
N THR A 286 2.48 13.01 -0.82
CA THR A 286 3.54 12.02 -1.06
C THR A 286 2.94 10.61 -1.03
N ASN A 287 3.75 9.58 -1.24
CA ASN A 287 3.35 8.17 -1.11
C ASN A 287 2.76 7.80 0.27
N ALA A 288 2.92 8.68 1.28
CA ALA A 288 2.30 8.51 2.60
C ALA A 288 0.76 8.57 2.57
N PHE A 289 0.16 9.20 1.55
CA PHE A 289 -1.28 9.24 1.36
C PHE A 289 -1.70 8.23 0.31
N GLY A 290 -2.54 7.34 0.70
CA GLY A 290 -3.13 6.44 -0.29
C GLY A 290 -3.34 5.03 0.22
N MET A 291 -2.37 4.39 0.85
CA MET A 291 -2.60 3.07 1.45
C MET A 291 -3.66 3.21 2.56
N GLY A 292 -4.78 2.48 2.41
CA GLY A 292 -5.88 2.54 3.37
C GLY A 292 -6.99 3.55 3.06
N ILE A 293 -6.89 4.36 2.00
CA ILE A 293 -7.98 5.26 1.61
C ILE A 293 -8.98 4.52 0.73
N ASN A 294 -10.21 4.46 1.21
CA ASN A 294 -11.32 3.82 0.51
C ASN A 294 -12.35 4.87 0.03
N LYS A 295 -11.93 5.79 -0.84
CA LYS A 295 -12.80 6.74 -1.54
C LYS A 295 -13.07 6.22 -2.96
N PRO A 296 -14.31 5.85 -3.29
CA PRO A 296 -14.61 5.21 -4.57
C PRO A 296 -14.60 6.17 -5.75
N ASP A 297 -14.92 7.43 -5.53
CA ASP A 297 -15.25 8.43 -6.53
C ASP A 297 -14.10 9.37 -6.91
N ILE A 298 -12.85 8.99 -6.69
CA ILE A 298 -11.68 9.77 -7.15
C ILE A 298 -11.66 9.78 -8.68
N ARG A 299 -11.73 10.97 -9.27
CA ARG A 299 -11.85 11.13 -10.74
C ARG A 299 -10.53 11.23 -11.46
N PHE A 300 -9.48 11.69 -10.77
CA PHE A 300 -8.14 11.71 -11.36
C PHE A 300 -7.05 11.45 -10.31
N VAL A 301 -5.94 10.91 -10.81
CA VAL A 301 -4.65 10.85 -10.12
C VAL A 301 -3.63 11.50 -11.02
N LEU A 302 -3.02 12.58 -10.56
CA LEU A 302 -2.00 13.32 -11.29
C LEU A 302 -0.64 13.16 -10.60
N HIS A 303 0.34 12.65 -11.33
CA HIS A 303 1.72 12.60 -10.88
C HIS A 303 2.45 13.87 -11.36
N TYR A 304 2.67 14.79 -10.44
CA TYR A 304 3.49 15.97 -10.69
C TYR A 304 4.97 15.61 -10.79
N ASN A 305 5.39 14.63 -9.99
CA ASN A 305 6.64 13.90 -10.14
C ASN A 305 6.33 12.40 -10.27
N TYR A 306 7.04 11.71 -11.13
CA TYR A 306 6.80 10.27 -11.33
C TYR A 306 7.36 9.43 -10.19
N PRO A 307 6.74 8.29 -9.88
CA PRO A 307 7.24 7.33 -8.90
C PRO A 307 8.48 6.59 -9.44
N LYS A 308 9.18 5.91 -8.54
CA LYS A 308 10.45 5.22 -8.86
C LYS A 308 10.30 3.93 -9.65
N ASP A 309 9.10 3.38 -9.74
CA ASP A 309 8.80 2.10 -10.40
C ASP A 309 7.35 2.03 -10.88
N LEU A 310 7.08 1.09 -11.79
CA LEU A 310 5.75 0.87 -12.38
C LEU A 310 4.76 0.24 -11.40
N GLU A 311 5.24 -0.50 -10.40
CA GLU A 311 4.43 -1.09 -9.34
C GLU A 311 3.78 -0.01 -8.49
N SER A 312 4.57 0.97 -8.03
CA SER A 312 4.06 2.14 -7.32
C SER A 312 3.09 2.94 -8.19
N TYR A 313 3.43 3.14 -9.48
CA TYR A 313 2.55 3.85 -10.40
C TYR A 313 1.17 3.19 -10.52
N ILE A 314 1.10 1.87 -10.76
CA ILE A 314 -0.16 1.13 -10.85
C ILE A 314 -0.95 1.20 -9.54
N GLN A 315 -0.29 1.07 -8.41
CA GLN A 315 -0.94 1.14 -7.11
C GLN A 315 -1.55 2.53 -6.85
N GLU A 316 -0.85 3.59 -7.25
CA GLU A 316 -1.29 4.97 -7.07
C GLU A 316 -2.43 5.34 -8.02
N ILE A 317 -2.33 5.05 -9.32
CA ILE A 317 -3.41 5.31 -10.28
C ILE A 317 -4.65 4.45 -10.02
N GLY A 318 -4.46 3.24 -9.46
CA GLY A 318 -5.54 2.32 -9.07
C GLY A 318 -6.49 2.87 -8.00
N ARG A 319 -6.19 4.03 -7.40
CA ARG A 319 -7.07 4.75 -6.48
C ARG A 319 -8.21 5.47 -7.18
N ALA A 320 -8.01 5.85 -8.45
CA ALA A 320 -9.04 6.49 -9.25
C ALA A 320 -10.16 5.50 -9.67
N GLY A 321 -11.37 5.98 -9.75
CA GLY A 321 -12.51 5.28 -10.33
C GLY A 321 -12.80 3.90 -9.75
N ARG A 322 -12.70 3.71 -8.44
CA ARG A 322 -13.06 2.42 -7.80
C ARG A 322 -14.54 2.08 -7.89
N ASP A 323 -15.35 3.07 -8.16
CA ASP A 323 -16.78 2.95 -8.46
C ASP A 323 -17.08 2.49 -9.90
N GLY A 324 -16.05 2.27 -10.73
CA GLY A 324 -16.15 1.87 -12.12
C GLY A 324 -16.37 3.02 -13.11
N PHE A 325 -16.62 4.26 -12.62
CA PHE A 325 -16.80 5.40 -13.50
C PHE A 325 -15.49 5.86 -14.16
N PRO A 326 -15.57 6.49 -15.34
CA PRO A 326 -14.42 7.01 -16.06
C PRO A 326 -13.55 7.93 -15.20
N SER A 327 -12.26 7.69 -15.21
CA SER A 327 -11.27 8.44 -14.45
C SER A 327 -9.98 8.60 -15.27
N THR A 328 -9.08 9.47 -14.84
CA THR A 328 -7.87 9.78 -15.62
C THR A 328 -6.62 9.70 -14.73
N ALA A 329 -5.59 9.02 -15.21
CA ALA A 329 -4.25 9.03 -14.66
C ALA A 329 -3.38 9.94 -15.53
N ILE A 330 -2.82 10.99 -14.96
CA ILE A 330 -1.98 11.96 -15.65
C ILE A 330 -0.59 11.93 -15.03
N LEU A 331 0.45 11.90 -15.86
CA LEU A 331 1.83 12.01 -15.40
C LEU A 331 2.51 13.17 -16.12
N LEU A 332 2.97 14.16 -15.38
CA LEU A 332 3.78 15.26 -15.92
C LEU A 332 5.24 14.82 -15.95
N ARG A 333 5.90 14.93 -17.12
CA ARG A 333 7.32 14.58 -17.24
C ARG A 333 8.16 15.80 -17.59
N SER A 334 9.31 15.92 -16.92
CA SER A 334 10.35 16.88 -17.25
C SER A 334 11.71 16.21 -17.11
N ASN A 335 12.72 16.67 -17.85
CA ASN A 335 14.08 16.16 -17.72
C ASN A 335 14.67 16.40 -16.32
N GLU A 336 14.22 17.46 -15.63
CA GLU A 336 14.64 17.78 -14.27
C GLU A 336 14.18 16.74 -13.24
N ASP A 337 13.14 15.97 -13.55
CA ASP A 337 12.60 14.95 -12.62
C ASP A 337 13.53 13.75 -12.43
N LYS A 338 14.47 13.50 -13.33
CA LYS A 338 15.37 12.32 -13.30
C LYS A 338 16.28 12.27 -12.08
N ILE A 339 16.58 13.44 -11.49
CA ILE A 339 17.56 13.54 -10.39
C ILE A 339 16.98 13.01 -9.08
N PHE A 340 15.73 13.33 -8.79
CA PHE A 340 15.14 13.08 -7.48
C PHE A 340 14.94 11.58 -7.17
N PRO A 341 14.35 10.75 -8.06
CA PRO A 341 14.20 9.33 -7.80
C PRO A 341 15.54 8.60 -7.60
N ARG A 342 16.59 9.02 -8.33
CA ARG A 342 17.94 8.47 -8.18
C ARG A 342 18.50 8.72 -6.79
N ARG A 343 18.40 9.97 -6.29
CA ARG A 343 18.81 10.33 -4.93
C ARG A 343 18.04 9.58 -3.86
N LEU A 344 16.74 9.35 -4.07
CA LEU A 344 15.94 8.54 -3.14
C LEU A 344 16.47 7.11 -3.03
N ILE A 345 16.82 6.48 -4.16
CA ILE A 345 17.38 5.13 -4.17
C ILE A 345 18.76 5.09 -3.49
N GLU A 346 19.60 6.08 -3.76
CA GLU A 346 20.93 6.18 -3.13
C GLU A 346 20.83 6.32 -1.61
N ASN A 347 19.89 7.12 -1.12
CA ASN A 347 19.72 7.42 0.30
C ASN A 347 18.84 6.38 1.04
N GLU A 348 18.34 5.35 0.37
CA GLU A 348 17.50 4.32 1.01
C GLU A 348 18.32 3.34 1.86
N PHE A 349 19.62 3.30 1.66
CA PHE A 349 20.54 2.37 2.32
C PHE A 349 21.63 3.13 3.09
N PRO A 350 22.14 2.55 4.18
CA PRO A 350 23.26 3.14 4.88
C PRO A 350 24.47 3.30 3.95
N ALA A 351 25.19 4.39 4.11
CA ALA A 351 26.41 4.65 3.35
C ALA A 351 27.55 3.70 3.79
N GLU A 352 28.50 3.45 2.92
CA GLU A 352 29.61 2.54 3.20
C GLU A 352 30.45 2.99 4.42
N ASN A 353 30.67 4.31 4.59
CA ASN A 353 31.35 4.86 5.75
C ASN A 353 30.58 4.57 7.06
N GLN A 354 29.24 4.70 7.06
CA GLN A 354 28.42 4.35 8.23
C GLN A 354 28.51 2.86 8.57
N ILE A 355 28.54 1.99 7.56
CA ILE A 355 28.72 0.53 7.76
C ILE A 355 30.09 0.25 8.37
N ASN A 356 31.14 0.94 7.90
CA ASN A 356 32.49 0.81 8.42
C ASN A 356 32.56 1.25 9.90
N GLU A 357 32.02 2.41 10.23
CA GLU A 357 31.96 2.95 11.58
C GLU A 357 31.17 2.01 12.52
N ALA A 358 30.00 1.53 12.07
CA ALA A 358 29.20 0.57 12.83
C ALA A 358 29.97 -0.73 13.12
N SER A 359 30.69 -1.27 12.13
CA SER A 359 31.48 -2.48 12.30
C SER A 359 32.59 -2.30 13.34
N ILE A 360 33.30 -1.16 13.31
CA ILE A 360 34.36 -0.81 14.29
C ILE A 360 33.76 -0.63 15.69
N GLU A 361 32.62 0.05 15.80
CA GLU A 361 31.99 0.27 17.12
C GLU A 361 31.42 -1.02 17.73
N ILE A 362 30.91 -1.94 16.91
CA ILE A 362 30.47 -3.26 17.39
C ILE A 362 31.67 -4.08 17.88
N GLU A 363 32.79 -4.01 17.16
CA GLU A 363 34.05 -4.72 17.55
C GLU A 363 34.59 -4.22 18.90
N LYS A 364 34.61 -2.90 19.11
CA LYS A 364 35.06 -2.30 20.39
C LYS A 364 34.12 -2.68 21.56
N ASN A 365 32.86 -2.93 21.29
CA ASN A 365 31.82 -3.24 22.28
C ASN A 365 31.34 -4.69 22.17
N ALA A 366 32.23 -5.66 22.00
CA ALA A 366 31.95 -7.07 21.74
C ALA A 366 30.99 -7.75 22.75
N GLN A 367 30.77 -7.17 23.93
CA GLN A 367 29.79 -7.62 24.92
C GLN A 367 28.37 -7.09 24.66
N GLN A 368 28.22 -6.07 23.81
CA GLN A 368 26.94 -5.44 23.54
C GLN A 368 26.37 -5.99 22.24
N LYS A 369 25.13 -6.49 22.32
CA LYS A 369 24.41 -7.02 21.17
C LYS A 369 24.16 -5.91 20.15
N CYS A 370 24.45 -6.12 18.85
CA CYS A 370 24.07 -5.20 17.82
C CYS A 370 22.55 -5.00 17.81
N SER A 371 22.10 -3.79 18.15
CA SER A 371 20.69 -3.41 18.19
C SER A 371 20.45 -2.14 17.39
N GLU A 372 19.21 -1.94 16.94
CA GLU A 372 18.81 -0.73 16.22
C GLU A 372 19.11 0.52 17.05
N GLN A 373 18.78 0.50 18.35
CA GLN A 373 19.04 1.61 19.25
C GLN A 373 20.53 1.95 19.36
N PHE A 374 21.41 0.95 19.49
CA PHE A 374 22.85 1.14 19.50
C PHE A 374 23.35 1.83 18.24
N LEU A 375 22.88 1.40 17.05
CA LEU A 375 23.27 1.98 15.76
C LEU A 375 22.78 3.42 15.60
N MET A 376 21.57 3.73 16.05
CA MET A 376 21.03 5.08 16.02
C MET A 376 21.79 6.03 16.94
N GLU A 377 22.06 5.61 18.19
CA GLU A 377 22.68 6.46 19.21
C GLU A 377 24.21 6.64 19.00
N ARG A 378 24.90 5.59 18.54
CA ARG A 378 26.38 5.57 18.45
C ARG A 378 26.92 5.79 17.07
N CYS A 379 26.21 5.34 16.03
CA CYS A 379 26.67 5.39 14.64
C CYS A 379 25.85 6.35 13.77
N GLY A 380 24.86 7.05 14.35
CA GLY A 380 24.06 8.05 13.63
C GLY A 380 23.20 7.47 12.50
N PHE A 381 22.78 6.21 12.62
CA PHE A 381 21.88 5.61 11.65
C PHE A 381 20.48 6.19 11.77
N GLU A 382 19.78 6.35 10.64
CA GLU A 382 18.34 6.50 10.64
C GLU A 382 17.69 5.15 11.02
N GLU A 383 16.48 5.18 11.57
CA GLU A 383 15.76 3.98 12.02
C GLU A 383 15.68 2.89 10.94
N THR A 384 15.36 3.27 9.70
CA THR A 384 15.28 2.34 8.57
C THR A 384 16.63 1.70 8.23
N HIS A 385 17.71 2.47 8.27
CA HIS A 385 19.07 1.99 8.05
C HIS A 385 19.53 1.08 9.18
N ALA A 386 19.23 1.44 10.44
CA ALA A 386 19.56 0.63 11.59
C ALA A 386 18.85 -0.73 11.54
N ARG A 387 17.56 -0.76 11.20
CA ARG A 387 16.77 -1.98 11.04
C ARG A 387 17.33 -2.87 9.92
N PHE A 388 17.63 -2.27 8.77
CA PHE A 388 18.25 -2.98 7.64
C PHE A 388 19.57 -3.62 8.05
N PHE A 389 20.49 -2.83 8.64
CA PHE A 389 21.80 -3.31 9.05
C PHE A 389 21.69 -4.42 10.12
N THR A 390 20.88 -4.21 11.16
CA THR A 390 20.71 -5.18 12.25
C THR A 390 20.17 -6.53 11.75
N HIS A 391 19.23 -6.49 10.77
CA HIS A 391 18.68 -7.71 10.18
C HIS A 391 19.79 -8.56 9.52
N TYR A 392 20.52 -8.00 8.57
CA TYR A 392 21.56 -8.73 7.83
C TYR A 392 22.80 -9.04 8.68
N TRP A 393 23.10 -8.18 9.66
CA TRP A 393 24.13 -8.43 10.64
C TRP A 393 23.82 -9.69 11.45
N ASN A 394 22.64 -9.80 12.03
CA ASN A 394 22.24 -10.93 12.85
C ASN A 394 22.09 -12.22 12.02
N GLU A 395 21.61 -12.11 10.78
CA GLU A 395 21.52 -13.24 9.86
C GLU A 395 22.88 -13.86 9.60
N TRP A 396 23.85 -13.05 9.22
CA TRP A 396 25.19 -13.54 8.87
C TRP A 396 26.04 -13.88 10.09
N HIS A 397 25.94 -13.14 11.18
CA HIS A 397 26.70 -13.38 12.40
C HIS A 397 26.42 -14.76 13.03
N ASN A 398 25.26 -15.33 12.77
CA ASN A 398 24.94 -16.71 13.14
C ASN A 398 25.72 -17.76 12.31
N HIS A 399 26.28 -17.37 11.15
CA HIS A 399 27.02 -18.25 10.24
C HIS A 399 28.54 -17.98 10.24
N SER A 400 28.95 -16.76 10.51
CA SER A 400 30.39 -16.38 10.55
C SER A 400 30.61 -15.33 11.63
N HIS A 401 31.65 -15.57 12.46
CA HIS A 401 32.07 -14.63 13.52
C HIS A 401 33.12 -13.61 13.03
N LYS A 402 33.48 -13.61 11.74
CA LYS A 402 34.46 -12.68 11.18
C LYS A 402 33.77 -11.39 10.69
N LEU A 403 34.02 -10.31 11.38
CA LEU A 403 33.42 -8.97 11.11
C LEU A 403 33.57 -8.50 9.67
N ASN A 404 34.73 -8.69 9.06
CA ASN A 404 34.95 -8.30 7.66
C ASN A 404 34.06 -9.07 6.69
N GLU A 405 33.76 -10.35 6.93
CA GLU A 405 32.89 -11.16 6.09
C GLU A 405 31.40 -10.66 6.22
N VAL A 406 30.99 -10.29 7.43
CA VAL A 406 29.64 -9.71 7.68
C VAL A 406 29.48 -8.38 6.94
N LYS A 407 30.48 -7.51 7.04
CA LYS A 407 30.51 -6.22 6.35
C LYS A 407 30.42 -6.38 4.83
N GLU A 408 31.30 -7.24 4.25
CA GLU A 408 31.28 -7.51 2.81
C GLU A 408 29.91 -8.07 2.34
N TYR A 409 29.32 -8.93 3.15
CA TYR A 409 27.99 -9.47 2.87
C TYR A 409 26.93 -8.36 2.80
N ILE A 410 26.89 -7.47 3.81
CA ILE A 410 25.93 -6.34 3.84
C ILE A 410 26.14 -5.43 2.62
N LEU A 411 27.38 -5.08 2.29
CA LEU A 411 27.67 -4.26 1.11
C LEU A 411 27.23 -4.92 -0.19
N LYS A 412 27.44 -6.23 -0.36
CA LYS A 412 26.95 -6.98 -1.52
C LYS A 412 25.41 -6.96 -1.63
N ILE A 413 24.70 -7.08 -0.49
CA ILE A 413 23.25 -6.97 -0.45
C ILE A 413 22.81 -5.57 -0.89
N ILE A 414 23.43 -4.53 -0.37
CA ILE A 414 23.12 -3.14 -0.74
C ILE A 414 23.33 -2.91 -2.24
N ASP A 415 24.46 -3.32 -2.78
CA ASP A 415 24.77 -3.15 -4.20
C ASP A 415 23.76 -3.89 -5.11
N LYS A 416 23.44 -5.13 -4.74
CA LYS A 416 22.46 -5.93 -5.46
C LYS A 416 21.07 -5.25 -5.45
N ARG A 417 20.64 -4.74 -4.30
CA ARG A 417 19.35 -4.06 -4.15
C ARG A 417 19.32 -2.71 -4.84
N LYS A 418 20.39 -1.91 -4.72
CA LYS A 418 20.51 -0.63 -5.47
C LYS A 418 20.45 -0.90 -6.98
N GLY A 419 21.21 -1.85 -7.49
CA GLY A 419 21.21 -2.23 -8.89
C GLY A 419 19.82 -2.61 -9.39
N TRP A 420 19.09 -3.42 -8.61
CA TRP A 420 17.73 -3.79 -8.94
C TRP A 420 16.77 -2.56 -8.96
N LYS A 421 16.85 -1.68 -7.96
CA LYS A 421 16.02 -0.46 -7.92
C LYS A 421 16.32 0.49 -9.07
N PHE A 422 17.58 0.62 -9.45
CA PHE A 422 17.93 1.39 -10.66
C PHE A 422 17.41 0.75 -11.94
N THR A 423 17.36 -0.58 -12.01
CA THR A 423 16.73 -1.29 -13.14
C THR A 423 15.23 -0.98 -13.20
N LYS A 424 14.51 -1.00 -12.06
CA LYS A 424 13.09 -0.63 -11.99
C LYS A 424 12.85 0.82 -12.38
N LEU A 425 13.69 1.73 -11.88
CA LEU A 425 13.64 3.15 -12.27
C LEU A 425 13.87 3.33 -13.78
N LYS A 426 14.85 2.63 -14.35
CA LYS A 426 15.09 2.65 -15.79
C LYS A 426 13.87 2.17 -16.59
N GLN A 427 13.24 1.08 -16.17
CA GLN A 427 12.00 0.57 -16.80
C GLN A 427 10.86 1.60 -16.72
N MET A 428 10.71 2.29 -15.57
CA MET A 428 9.75 3.40 -15.40
C MET A 428 10.08 4.56 -16.35
N GLU A 429 11.34 4.97 -16.43
CA GLU A 429 11.79 6.03 -17.35
C GLU A 429 11.54 5.62 -18.82
N GLU A 430 11.90 4.40 -19.23
CA GLU A 430 11.64 3.89 -20.59
C GLU A 430 10.14 3.88 -20.92
N TRP A 431 9.28 3.59 -19.96
CA TRP A 431 7.83 3.66 -20.12
C TRP A 431 7.33 5.11 -20.26
N ILE A 432 7.84 6.04 -19.42
CA ILE A 432 7.46 7.47 -19.45
C ILE A 432 7.87 8.12 -20.79
N TRP A 433 9.09 7.86 -21.25
CA TRP A 433 9.63 8.47 -22.48
C TRP A 433 9.28 7.72 -23.76
N ASN A 434 8.44 6.70 -23.68
CA ASN A 434 7.90 6.03 -24.87
C ASN A 434 6.77 6.87 -25.47
N ASP A 435 6.93 7.31 -26.70
CA ASP A 435 5.91 8.07 -27.45
C ASP A 435 5.35 7.29 -28.66
N ASP A 436 5.83 6.07 -28.93
CA ASP A 436 5.49 5.30 -30.12
C ASP A 436 4.46 4.20 -29.90
N THR A 437 4.49 3.55 -28.73
CA THR A 437 3.66 2.37 -28.47
C THR A 437 2.67 2.61 -27.33
N CYS A 438 1.50 1.98 -27.43
CA CYS A 438 0.44 2.09 -26.43
C CYS A 438 0.96 1.91 -25.00
N ARG A 439 0.82 2.94 -24.16
CA ARG A 439 1.30 2.95 -22.76
C ARG A 439 0.64 1.86 -21.92
N ARG A 440 -0.66 1.64 -22.10
CA ARG A 440 -1.39 0.58 -21.42
C ARG A 440 -0.86 -0.80 -21.77
N LYS A 441 -0.61 -1.07 -23.06
CA LYS A 441 -0.07 -2.34 -23.51
C LYS A 441 1.28 -2.62 -22.85
N ARG A 442 2.23 -1.66 -22.90
CA ARG A 442 3.55 -1.82 -22.27
C ARG A 442 3.46 -2.01 -20.75
N LEU A 443 2.50 -1.35 -20.11
CA LEU A 443 2.27 -1.51 -18.68
C LEU A 443 1.80 -2.93 -18.33
N LEU A 444 0.83 -3.47 -19.08
CA LEU A 444 0.34 -4.84 -18.92
C LEU A 444 1.44 -5.87 -19.19
N GLU A 445 2.21 -5.68 -20.27
CA GLU A 445 3.34 -6.55 -20.62
C GLU A 445 4.40 -6.62 -19.51
N TYR A 446 4.65 -5.49 -18.81
CA TYR A 446 5.56 -5.47 -17.65
C TYR A 446 5.10 -6.40 -16.53
N PHE A 447 3.79 -6.51 -16.30
CA PHE A 447 3.21 -7.42 -15.30
C PHE A 447 2.93 -8.83 -15.85
N GLY A 448 3.39 -9.15 -17.06
CA GLY A 448 3.21 -10.46 -17.69
C GLY A 448 1.83 -10.67 -18.30
N GLU A 449 1.03 -9.60 -18.46
CA GLU A 449 -0.29 -9.66 -19.05
C GLU A 449 -0.30 -9.27 -20.54
N LYS A 450 -1.21 -9.90 -21.27
CA LYS A 450 -1.48 -9.51 -22.68
C LYS A 450 -2.74 -8.63 -22.72
N GLN A 451 -2.65 -7.50 -23.41
CA GLN A 451 -3.82 -6.68 -23.67
C GLN A 451 -4.76 -7.40 -24.66
N LEU A 452 -5.88 -7.90 -24.16
CA LEU A 452 -6.85 -8.65 -24.99
C LEU A 452 -7.72 -7.69 -25.82
N THR A 453 -8.17 -6.60 -25.23
CA THR A 453 -9.02 -5.60 -25.88
C THR A 453 -8.61 -4.19 -25.43
N LYS A 454 -8.67 -3.25 -26.36
CA LYS A 454 -8.32 -1.84 -26.09
C LYS A 454 -9.54 -1.07 -25.63
N PRO A 455 -9.51 -0.36 -24.46
CA PRO A 455 -10.59 0.53 -24.07
C PRO A 455 -10.72 1.72 -25.04
N GLU A 456 -11.90 2.31 -25.15
CA GLU A 456 -12.14 3.50 -25.97
C GLU A 456 -11.23 4.66 -25.54
N GLN A 457 -11.17 4.95 -24.25
CA GLN A 457 -10.25 5.93 -23.64
C GLN A 457 -9.02 5.20 -23.10
N CYS A 458 -8.12 4.77 -23.98
CA CYS A 458 -6.99 3.93 -23.59
C CYS A 458 -5.82 4.73 -22.99
N CYS A 459 -5.13 5.51 -23.82
CA CYS A 459 -4.02 6.37 -23.42
C CYS A 459 -3.80 7.47 -24.45
N GLY A 460 -3.00 8.51 -24.12
CA GLY A 460 -2.73 9.64 -25.03
C GLY A 460 -2.20 9.22 -26.38
N ILE A 461 -1.28 8.25 -26.46
CA ILE A 461 -0.77 7.72 -27.73
C ILE A 461 -1.89 7.09 -28.59
N CYS A 462 -2.92 6.57 -27.94
CA CYS A 462 -4.07 5.96 -28.60
C CYS A 462 -5.21 6.94 -28.90
N GLY A 463 -5.00 8.24 -28.66
CA GLY A 463 -5.99 9.30 -28.91
C GLY A 463 -6.97 9.51 -27.77
N ALA A 464 -6.73 8.98 -26.58
CA ALA A 464 -7.47 9.39 -25.38
C ALA A 464 -7.13 10.85 -25.09
N ASP A 465 -8.17 11.66 -24.85
CA ASP A 465 -8.01 13.07 -24.52
C ASP A 465 -8.80 13.39 -23.24
N PRO A 466 -8.12 13.59 -22.11
CA PRO A 466 -8.78 13.89 -20.85
C PRO A 466 -9.51 15.24 -20.87
N LEU A 467 -9.16 16.14 -21.80
CA LEU A 467 -9.75 17.47 -21.93
C LEU A 467 -11.01 17.48 -22.78
N LYS A 468 -11.21 16.48 -23.65
CA LYS A 468 -12.38 16.35 -24.54
C LYS A 468 -13.62 15.71 -23.89
N LYS A 469 -13.53 15.26 -22.64
CA LYS A 469 -14.69 14.66 -21.96
C LYS A 469 -15.80 15.71 -21.84
N GLU A 470 -16.87 15.50 -22.58
CA GLU A 470 -18.12 16.23 -22.39
C GLU A 470 -18.47 16.26 -20.91
N ARG A 471 -18.83 17.45 -20.44
CA ARG A 471 -19.24 17.73 -19.05
C ARG A 471 -20.56 17.01 -18.73
N HIS A 472 -20.56 15.71 -18.56
CA HIS A 472 -21.56 15.04 -17.73
C HIS A 472 -21.24 15.33 -16.25
N ILE A 473 -21.18 16.63 -15.94
CA ILE A 473 -21.15 17.11 -14.57
C ILE A 473 -22.57 16.85 -14.04
N LYS A 474 -22.78 15.75 -13.33
CA LYS A 474 -23.73 15.83 -12.23
C LYS A 474 -23.20 16.94 -11.34
N LYS A 475 -23.89 18.10 -11.33
CA LYS A 475 -23.67 19.14 -10.33
C LYS A 475 -23.58 18.43 -8.99
N PRO A 476 -22.59 18.76 -8.11
CA PRO A 476 -22.58 18.22 -6.76
C PRO A 476 -24.00 18.38 -6.22
N SER A 477 -24.56 17.30 -5.71
CA SER A 477 -25.83 17.33 -5.00
C SER A 477 -25.73 18.51 -4.05
N LYS A 478 -26.70 19.42 -4.09
CA LYS A 478 -26.79 20.63 -3.26
C LYS A 478 -26.12 20.34 -1.92
N ASN A 479 -25.17 21.18 -1.54
CA ASN A 479 -24.55 21.11 -0.22
C ASN A 479 -25.68 20.87 0.79
N MET A 480 -25.77 19.66 1.30
CA MET A 480 -26.70 19.35 2.38
C MET A 480 -26.37 20.32 3.50
N THR A 481 -27.32 21.16 3.85
CA THR A 481 -27.12 22.06 4.99
C THR A 481 -26.89 21.21 6.24
N TRP A 482 -26.26 21.75 7.28
CA TRP A 482 -26.09 21.04 8.55
C TRP A 482 -27.44 20.51 9.09
N LYS A 483 -28.56 21.15 8.78
CA LYS A 483 -29.91 20.73 9.11
C LYS A 483 -30.33 19.46 8.35
N ASP A 484 -29.97 19.36 7.07
CA ASP A 484 -30.27 18.17 6.25
C ASP A 484 -29.44 16.97 6.71
N ARG A 485 -28.18 17.21 7.15
CA ARG A 485 -27.32 16.17 7.76
C ARG A 485 -27.87 15.68 9.10
N LEU A 486 -28.35 16.57 9.97
CA LEU A 486 -29.04 16.20 11.21
C LEU A 486 -30.30 15.39 10.93
N ALA A 487 -31.12 15.81 9.99
CA ALA A 487 -32.34 15.08 9.62
C ALA A 487 -32.03 13.65 9.11
N SER A 488 -30.96 13.47 8.30
CA SER A 488 -30.55 12.15 7.82
C SER A 488 -30.06 11.21 8.92
N LEU A 489 -29.42 11.77 9.98
CA LEU A 489 -28.97 11.00 11.14
C LEU A 489 -30.17 10.52 12.00
N PHE A 490 -31.23 11.31 12.12
CA PHE A 490 -32.43 10.93 12.88
C PHE A 490 -33.35 9.94 12.13
N HIS A 491 -33.30 9.90 10.79
CA HIS A 491 -34.06 8.91 10.01
C HIS A 491 -33.38 7.52 9.92
N GLN A 492 -32.16 7.37 10.37
CA GLN A 492 -31.49 6.06 10.47
C GLN A 492 -31.69 5.36 11.82
N CYS A 493 -32.39 6.01 12.77
CA CYS A 493 -32.65 5.49 14.12
C CYS A 493 -34.14 5.13 14.33
N SER A 494 -34.97 5.12 13.29
CA SER A 494 -36.37 4.68 13.35
C SER A 494 -36.62 3.39 12.57
#